data_fba176b5477249c2e2c2b75a16a6128f
#
_entry.id   fba176b5477249c2e2c2b75a16a6128f
#
_cell.length_a   1.000
_cell.length_b   1.000
_cell.length_c   1.000
_cell.angle_alpha   90.00
_cell.angle_beta   90.00
_cell.angle_gamma   90.00
#
_symmetry.space_group_name_H-M   'P 1'
#
loop_
_entity.id
_entity.type
_entity.pdbx_description
1 polymer ?
#
loop_
_entity_poly.entity_id
_entity_poly.type
_entity_poly.pdbx_seq_one_letter_code
_entity_poly.pdbx_strand_id
1 'polypeptide(L)'
;MKSKKHLIMAAALMAAPVCAQAQAVHETMKVNIERGRIDAVTGIVYSQITSASDNRTLQMTLLVPCTDKPKPAIIYYPGGGFLSAAHDRYVEMRMALAEAGFVVASVEYRTVPDMFPALLVDGKSAVRYLRAHARRFGIDPQRIGVIGDSAGGYLAQMVG
;
A
#
# COMPACT_ATOMS: atom_id res chain seq x y z
N MET A 1 -26.35 73.99 51.44
CA MET A 1 -27.13 73.04 50.68
C MET A 1 -26.22 72.41 49.64
N LYS A 2 -25.77 71.17 49.85
CA LYS A 2 -24.81 70.46 48.93
C LYS A 2 -25.55 69.38 48.11
N SER A 3 -25.66 69.61 46.80
CA SER A 3 -26.20 68.66 45.86
C SER A 3 -25.22 67.52 45.62
N LYS A 4 -25.63 66.30 45.91
CA LYS A 4 -24.85 65.11 45.59
C LYS A 4 -25.26 64.65 44.16
N LYS A 5 -24.34 64.83 43.24
CA LYS A 5 -24.45 64.26 41.92
C LYS A 5 -24.05 62.75 41.97
N HIS A 6 -24.96 61.88 41.71
CA HIS A 6 -24.67 60.45 41.55
C HIS A 6 -24.07 60.17 40.13
N LEU A 7 -22.79 59.81 40.14
CA LEU A 7 -22.12 59.39 38.94
C LEU A 7 -22.45 57.91 38.69
N ILE A 8 -23.30 57.67 37.74
CA ILE A 8 -23.54 56.30 37.27
C ILE A 8 -22.42 55.94 36.33
N MET A 9 -21.50 55.06 36.79
CA MET A 9 -20.46 54.49 35.98
C MET A 9 -21.09 53.29 35.21
N ALA A 10 -21.39 53.51 33.92
CA ALA A 10 -21.76 52.42 33.02
C ALA A 10 -20.48 51.60 32.67
N ALA A 11 -20.37 50.42 33.23
CA ALA A 11 -19.36 49.47 32.82
C ALA A 11 -19.75 48.90 31.43
N ALA A 12 -19.16 49.45 30.39
CA ALA A 12 -19.23 48.83 29.05
C ALA A 12 -18.38 47.57 29.06
N LEU A 13 -19.06 46.41 29.14
CA LEU A 13 -18.44 45.13 28.96
C LEU A 13 -18.10 44.98 27.47
N MET A 14 -16.85 45.25 27.11
CA MET A 14 -16.34 44.98 25.79
C MET A 14 -16.25 43.47 25.62
N ALA A 15 -17.27 42.85 25.05
CA ALA A 15 -17.18 41.52 24.54
C ALA A 15 -16.27 41.54 23.29
N ALA A 16 -14.99 41.27 23.49
CA ALA A 16 -14.09 41.03 22.37
C ALA A 16 -14.55 39.77 21.61
N PRO A 17 -14.67 39.82 20.28
CA PRO A 17 -15.07 38.65 19.53
C PRO A 17 -14.01 37.56 19.68
N VAL A 18 -14.42 36.44 20.24
CA VAL A 18 -13.59 35.24 20.45
C VAL A 18 -12.99 34.68 19.14
N CYS A 19 -13.44 35.16 17.99
CA CYS A 19 -12.92 34.78 16.67
C CYS A 19 -11.58 35.44 16.27
N ALA A 20 -11.06 36.38 17.01
CA ALA A 20 -9.84 37.09 16.59
C ALA A 20 -8.51 36.46 17.08
N GLN A 21 -8.56 35.32 17.78
CA GLN A 21 -7.35 34.68 18.33
C GLN A 21 -6.98 33.35 17.73
N ALA A 22 -7.67 32.88 16.69
CA ALA A 22 -7.23 31.74 15.90
C ALA A 22 -6.43 32.25 14.68
N GLN A 23 -5.45 33.08 14.86
CA GLN A 23 -4.36 33.17 13.92
C GLN A 23 -3.53 31.90 14.14
N ALA A 24 -3.88 30.86 13.40
CA ALA A 24 -3.03 29.69 13.26
C ALA A 24 -1.66 30.20 12.78
N VAL A 25 -0.67 30.14 13.64
CA VAL A 25 0.73 30.29 13.25
C VAL A 25 0.96 29.11 12.26
N HIS A 26 0.91 29.40 10.96
CA HIS A 26 1.34 28.46 9.94
C HIS A 26 2.86 28.34 10.04
N GLU A 27 3.33 27.57 11.00
CA GLU A 27 4.70 27.10 10.97
C GLU A 27 4.83 26.15 9.80
N THR A 28 5.40 26.63 8.72
CA THR A 28 5.74 25.80 7.56
C THR A 28 6.93 24.94 7.97
N MET A 29 6.65 23.72 8.42
CA MET A 29 7.67 22.72 8.64
C MET A 29 8.24 22.32 7.27
N LYS A 30 9.48 22.69 6.99
CA LYS A 30 10.19 22.18 5.82
C LYS A 30 10.57 20.73 6.11
N VAL A 31 9.76 19.81 5.68
CA VAL A 31 10.07 18.37 5.72
C VAL A 31 10.92 18.04 4.50
N ASN A 32 12.22 17.89 4.71
CA ASN A 32 13.13 17.43 3.65
C ASN A 32 13.04 15.90 3.59
N ILE A 33 12.12 15.36 2.79
CA ILE A 33 11.98 13.92 2.60
C ILE A 33 12.78 13.55 1.37
N GLU A 34 13.99 13.07 1.55
CA GLU A 34 14.75 12.37 0.51
C GLU A 34 14.23 10.94 0.39
N ARG A 35 13.16 10.74 -0.32
CA ARG A 35 12.68 9.40 -0.70
C ARG A 35 13.28 9.02 -2.03
N GLY A 36 13.86 7.82 -2.10
CA GLY A 36 14.24 7.22 -3.36
C GLY A 36 13.01 7.07 -4.28
N ARG A 37 13.21 7.23 -5.58
CA ARG A 37 12.14 7.01 -6.56
C ARG A 37 11.73 5.54 -6.55
N ILE A 38 10.41 5.28 -6.53
CA ILE A 38 9.80 3.97 -6.65
C ILE A 38 8.84 4.01 -7.82
N ASP A 39 9.03 3.14 -8.80
CA ASP A 39 8.13 3.01 -9.94
C ASP A 39 7.02 1.99 -9.60
N ALA A 40 5.78 2.36 -9.89
CA ALA A 40 4.64 1.45 -9.82
C ALA A 40 4.35 0.88 -11.21
N VAL A 41 4.46 -0.42 -11.35
CA VAL A 41 4.15 -1.14 -12.61
C VAL A 41 2.89 -1.96 -12.39
N THR A 42 1.80 -1.56 -13.03
CA THR A 42 0.47 -2.17 -12.88
C THR A 42 0.06 -3.00 -14.09
N GLY A 43 -0.96 -3.83 -13.93
CA GLY A 43 -1.56 -4.58 -15.03
C GLY A 43 -0.65 -5.66 -15.62
N ILE A 44 0.29 -6.18 -14.86
CA ILE A 44 1.17 -7.25 -15.33
C ILE A 44 0.40 -8.56 -15.26
N VAL A 45 0.08 -9.14 -16.42
CA VAL A 45 -0.50 -10.48 -16.51
C VAL A 45 0.62 -11.51 -16.30
N TYR A 46 0.56 -12.27 -15.23
CA TYR A 46 1.54 -13.30 -14.90
C TYR A 46 1.04 -14.73 -15.16
N SER A 47 -0.28 -14.88 -15.28
CA SER A 47 -0.91 -16.15 -15.59
C SER A 47 -2.18 -15.94 -16.38
N GLN A 48 -2.46 -16.85 -17.33
CA GLN A 48 -3.72 -16.90 -18.04
C GLN A 48 -4.38 -18.24 -17.78
N ILE A 49 -5.61 -18.18 -17.30
CA ILE A 49 -6.44 -19.35 -17.07
C ILE A 49 -7.32 -19.50 -18.30
N THR A 50 -7.19 -20.63 -18.98
CA THR A 50 -8.01 -20.96 -20.16
C THR A 50 -8.62 -22.33 -19.96
N SER A 51 -9.94 -22.38 -19.92
CA SER A 51 -10.72 -23.62 -19.91
C SER A 51 -11.95 -23.46 -20.80
N ALA A 52 -12.73 -24.51 -20.97
CA ALA A 52 -13.96 -24.44 -21.76
C ALA A 52 -15.00 -23.45 -21.20
N SER A 53 -14.95 -23.15 -19.89
CA SER A 53 -15.90 -22.30 -19.18
C SER A 53 -15.29 -21.03 -18.58
N ASP A 54 -13.96 -20.88 -18.62
CA ASP A 54 -13.27 -19.76 -17.99
C ASP A 54 -12.09 -19.28 -18.84
N ASN A 55 -12.05 -17.98 -19.12
CA ASN A 55 -10.94 -17.33 -19.79
C ASN A 55 -10.65 -16.01 -19.08
N ARG A 56 -9.75 -16.07 -18.10
CA ARG A 56 -9.37 -14.91 -17.30
C ARG A 56 -7.87 -14.84 -17.13
N THR A 57 -7.39 -13.64 -16.86
CA THR A 57 -6.00 -13.36 -16.53
C THR A 57 -5.85 -13.12 -15.03
N LEU A 58 -4.73 -13.55 -14.48
CA LEU A 58 -4.30 -13.18 -13.15
C LEU A 58 -3.21 -12.11 -13.25
N GLN A 59 -3.39 -11.04 -12.52
CA GLN A 59 -2.54 -9.86 -12.60
C GLN A 59 -1.70 -9.66 -11.33
N MET A 60 -0.67 -8.85 -11.48
CA MET A 60 0.12 -8.36 -10.35
C MET A 60 0.48 -6.90 -10.55
N THR A 61 0.73 -6.23 -9.43
CA THR A 61 1.28 -4.87 -9.39
C THR A 61 2.62 -4.92 -8.68
N LEU A 62 3.65 -4.32 -9.29
CA LEU A 62 4.97 -4.21 -8.70
C LEU A 62 5.25 -2.77 -8.24
N LEU A 63 5.92 -2.66 -7.08
CA LEU A 63 6.61 -1.45 -6.65
C LEU A 63 8.11 -1.73 -6.78
N VAL A 64 8.78 -0.97 -7.62
CA VAL A 64 10.18 -1.20 -8.00
C VAL A 64 11.02 0.01 -7.59
N PRO A 65 11.88 -0.10 -6.56
CA PRO A 65 12.84 0.96 -6.24
C PRO A 65 13.82 1.18 -7.39
N CYS A 66 14.00 2.46 -7.78
CA CYS A 66 14.91 2.83 -8.86
C CYS A 66 16.36 2.87 -8.38
N THR A 67 17.03 1.74 -8.42
CA THR A 67 18.46 1.59 -8.10
C THR A 67 19.14 0.71 -9.14
N ASP A 68 20.46 0.87 -9.31
CA ASP A 68 21.23 0.17 -10.35
C ASP A 68 21.52 -1.31 -10.01
N LYS A 69 21.39 -1.68 -8.74
CA LYS A 69 21.71 -3.05 -8.28
C LYS A 69 20.48 -3.94 -8.28
N PRO A 70 20.63 -5.24 -8.62
CA PRO A 70 19.57 -6.22 -8.42
C PRO A 70 19.13 -6.28 -6.95
N LYS A 71 17.82 -6.30 -6.72
CA LYS A 71 17.17 -6.21 -5.41
C LYS A 71 16.50 -7.51 -5.03
N PRO A 72 16.42 -7.84 -3.73
CA PRO A 72 15.53 -8.90 -3.29
C PRO A 72 14.08 -8.52 -3.62
N ALA A 73 13.25 -9.52 -3.86
CA ALA A 73 11.83 -9.32 -4.09
C ALA A 73 10.98 -9.98 -3.00
N ILE A 74 9.84 -9.36 -2.73
CA ILE A 74 8.80 -9.91 -1.86
C ILE A 74 7.52 -10.02 -2.67
N ILE A 75 6.92 -11.21 -2.71
CA ILE A 75 5.59 -11.42 -3.24
C ILE A 75 4.61 -11.36 -2.08
N TYR A 76 3.66 -10.46 -2.18
CA TYR A 76 2.58 -10.31 -1.24
C TYR A 76 1.31 -10.97 -1.78
N TYR A 77 0.78 -11.92 -1.03
CA TYR A 77 -0.51 -12.57 -1.27
C TYR A 77 -1.57 -11.92 -0.38
N PRO A 78 -2.52 -11.14 -0.94
CA PRO A 78 -3.53 -10.47 -0.14
C PRO A 78 -4.54 -11.44 0.46
N GLY A 79 -4.99 -11.15 1.68
CA GLY A 79 -6.12 -11.82 2.30
C GLY A 79 -7.44 -11.45 1.63
N GLY A 80 -8.47 -12.19 1.90
CA GLY A 80 -9.83 -11.93 1.39
C GLY A 80 -10.77 -13.10 1.63
N GLY A 81 -10.52 -13.91 2.68
CA GLY A 81 -11.40 -15.02 3.08
C GLY A 81 -11.56 -16.10 2.02
N PHE A 82 -10.61 -16.27 1.11
CA PHE A 82 -10.69 -17.12 -0.08
C PHE A 82 -11.80 -16.73 -1.07
N LEU A 83 -12.41 -15.55 -0.90
CA LEU A 83 -13.47 -15.02 -1.78
C LEU A 83 -12.94 -13.92 -2.70
N SER A 84 -11.84 -13.30 -2.35
CA SER A 84 -11.17 -12.26 -3.16
C SER A 84 -9.66 -12.27 -2.92
N ALA A 85 -8.90 -11.79 -3.91
CA ALA A 85 -7.46 -11.60 -3.85
C ALA A 85 -7.10 -10.26 -4.52
N ALA A 86 -7.54 -9.14 -3.90
CA ALA A 86 -7.36 -7.81 -4.46
C ALA A 86 -5.92 -7.33 -4.25
N HIS A 87 -5.16 -7.25 -5.34
CA HIS A 87 -3.72 -6.91 -5.33
C HIS A 87 -3.41 -5.42 -5.12
N ASP A 88 -4.42 -4.59 -5.01
CA ASP A 88 -4.30 -3.14 -4.73
C ASP A 88 -4.28 -2.79 -3.23
N ARG A 89 -4.54 -3.75 -2.35
CA ARG A 89 -4.59 -3.55 -0.89
C ARG A 89 -3.23 -3.29 -0.26
N TYR A 90 -3.25 -2.75 0.97
CA TYR A 90 -2.10 -2.54 1.86
C TYR A 90 -0.95 -1.76 1.22
N VAL A 91 -1.30 -0.65 0.54
CA VAL A 91 -0.33 0.18 -0.19
C VAL A 91 0.77 0.69 0.73
N GLU A 92 0.44 1.12 1.96
CA GLU A 92 1.39 1.66 2.94
C GLU A 92 2.46 0.62 3.31
N MET A 93 2.04 -0.62 3.62
CA MET A 93 2.96 -1.71 3.94
C MET A 93 3.85 -2.04 2.75
N ARG A 94 3.27 -2.13 1.55
CA ARG A 94 4.02 -2.40 0.32
C ARG A 94 5.03 -1.28 -0.01
N MET A 95 4.63 -0.02 0.19
CA MET A 95 5.51 1.13 0.02
C MET A 95 6.65 1.11 1.03
N ALA A 96 6.39 0.82 2.31
CA ALA A 96 7.43 0.72 3.32
C ALA A 96 8.48 -0.36 2.98
N LEU A 97 8.04 -1.52 2.45
CA LEU A 97 8.95 -2.56 1.97
C LEU A 97 9.75 -2.10 0.74
N ALA A 98 9.12 -1.36 -0.18
CA ALA A 98 9.82 -0.83 -1.35
C ALA A 98 10.84 0.26 -0.94
N GLU A 99 10.52 1.13 0.00
CA GLU A 99 11.43 2.11 0.59
C GLU A 99 12.62 1.42 1.30
N ALA A 100 12.41 0.23 1.88
CA ALA A 100 13.46 -0.60 2.46
C ALA A 100 14.33 -1.33 1.40
N GLY A 101 14.06 -1.14 0.12
CA GLY A 101 14.88 -1.66 -0.99
C GLY A 101 14.42 -2.97 -1.59
N PHE A 102 13.22 -3.45 -1.30
CA PHE A 102 12.65 -4.64 -1.92
C PHE A 102 11.86 -4.28 -3.18
N VAL A 103 11.90 -5.11 -4.21
CA VAL A 103 10.83 -5.12 -5.22
C VAL A 103 9.63 -5.83 -4.62
N VAL A 104 8.48 -5.17 -4.57
CA VAL A 104 7.28 -5.72 -3.94
C VAL A 104 6.23 -6.02 -5.00
N ALA A 105 5.88 -7.29 -5.17
CA ALA A 105 4.84 -7.75 -6.08
C ALA A 105 3.60 -8.15 -5.29
N SER A 106 2.48 -7.44 -5.48
CA SER A 106 1.19 -7.86 -4.97
C SER A 106 0.42 -8.58 -6.06
N VAL A 107 -0.11 -9.77 -5.79
CA VAL A 107 -0.63 -10.67 -6.82
C VAL A 107 -2.06 -11.09 -6.56
N GLU A 108 -2.84 -11.19 -7.64
CA GLU A 108 -4.11 -11.93 -7.64
C GLU A 108 -3.82 -13.43 -7.60
N TYR A 109 -4.77 -14.19 -7.09
CA TYR A 109 -4.79 -15.65 -7.19
C TYR A 109 -6.24 -16.12 -7.23
N ARG A 110 -6.48 -17.30 -7.74
CA ARG A 110 -7.83 -17.88 -7.82
C ARG A 110 -8.40 -18.14 -6.43
N THR A 111 -9.66 -17.76 -6.29
CA THR A 111 -10.47 -17.88 -5.08
C THR A 111 -11.71 -18.70 -5.37
N VAL A 112 -12.56 -18.94 -4.38
CA VAL A 112 -13.86 -19.61 -4.60
C VAL A 112 -14.57 -19.00 -5.82
N PRO A 113 -15.11 -19.85 -6.73
CA PRO A 113 -15.39 -21.29 -6.59
C PRO A 113 -14.23 -22.23 -6.96
N ASP A 114 -13.05 -21.69 -7.33
CA ASP A 114 -11.91 -22.55 -7.63
C ASP A 114 -11.45 -23.31 -6.38
N MET A 115 -11.27 -24.60 -6.52
CA MET A 115 -10.87 -25.48 -5.42
C MET A 115 -9.35 -25.64 -5.34
N PHE A 116 -8.88 -26.10 -4.18
CA PHE A 116 -7.49 -26.52 -4.05
C PHE A 116 -7.15 -27.59 -5.13
N PRO A 117 -5.99 -27.51 -5.80
CA PRO A 117 -4.83 -26.67 -5.49
C PRO A 117 -4.71 -25.36 -6.31
N ALA A 118 -5.80 -24.83 -6.87
CA ALA A 118 -5.76 -23.72 -7.82
C ALA A 118 -4.94 -22.52 -7.31
N LEU A 119 -5.25 -22.01 -6.10
CA LEU A 119 -4.51 -20.89 -5.50
C LEU A 119 -3.02 -21.19 -5.33
N LEU A 120 -2.65 -22.44 -4.98
CA LEU A 120 -1.25 -22.83 -4.80
C LEU A 120 -0.49 -22.82 -6.14
N VAL A 121 -1.14 -23.30 -7.20
CA VAL A 121 -0.59 -23.26 -8.56
C VAL A 121 -0.33 -21.81 -8.97
N ASP A 122 -1.26 -20.92 -8.69
CA ASP A 122 -1.16 -19.50 -9.01
C ASP A 122 -0.05 -18.82 -8.21
N GLY A 123 0.03 -19.07 -6.91
CA GLY A 123 1.09 -18.53 -6.05
C GLY A 123 2.47 -18.95 -6.54
N LYS A 124 2.66 -20.22 -6.86
CA LYS A 124 3.91 -20.73 -7.44
C LYS A 124 4.18 -20.19 -8.85
N SER A 125 3.14 -19.91 -9.64
CA SER A 125 3.29 -19.28 -10.95
C SER A 125 3.77 -17.84 -10.85
N ALA A 126 3.32 -17.08 -9.86
CA ALA A 126 3.82 -15.73 -9.59
C ALA A 126 5.32 -15.74 -9.26
N VAL A 127 5.79 -16.68 -8.42
CA VAL A 127 7.22 -16.84 -8.12
C VAL A 127 8.01 -17.15 -9.39
N ARG A 128 7.54 -18.12 -10.20
CA ARG A 128 8.20 -18.50 -11.46
C ARG A 128 8.25 -17.32 -12.44
N TYR A 129 7.16 -16.57 -12.55
CA TYR A 129 7.08 -15.40 -13.42
C TYR A 129 8.12 -14.34 -13.03
N LEU A 130 8.20 -13.95 -11.76
CA LEU A 130 9.18 -12.96 -11.31
C LEU A 130 10.61 -13.46 -11.48
N ARG A 131 10.87 -14.73 -11.25
CA ARG A 131 12.18 -15.33 -11.45
C ARG A 131 12.60 -15.32 -12.92
N ALA A 132 11.68 -15.64 -13.83
CA ALA A 132 11.92 -15.60 -15.27
C ALA A 132 12.12 -14.17 -15.82
N HIS A 133 11.46 -13.17 -15.20
CA HIS A 133 11.53 -11.76 -15.61
C HIS A 133 12.40 -10.91 -14.67
N ALA A 134 13.24 -11.53 -13.85
CA ALA A 134 14.04 -10.86 -12.82
C ALA A 134 14.86 -9.70 -13.38
N ARG A 135 15.51 -9.88 -14.53
CA ARG A 135 16.30 -8.83 -15.18
C ARG A 135 15.45 -7.60 -15.58
N ARG A 136 14.21 -7.82 -16.06
CA ARG A 136 13.30 -6.75 -16.45
C ARG A 136 12.95 -5.82 -15.28
N PHE A 137 12.80 -6.38 -14.08
CA PHE A 137 12.38 -5.65 -12.89
C PHE A 137 13.51 -5.34 -11.92
N GLY A 138 14.77 -5.61 -12.30
CA GLY A 138 15.92 -5.41 -11.44
C GLY A 138 15.89 -6.28 -10.18
N ILE A 139 15.39 -7.51 -10.28
CA ILE A 139 15.27 -8.50 -9.20
C ILE A 139 16.49 -9.42 -9.21
N ASP A 140 16.97 -9.76 -8.01
CA ASP A 140 17.86 -10.91 -7.80
C ASP A 140 17.01 -12.19 -7.74
N PRO A 141 17.08 -13.09 -8.75
CA PRO A 141 16.22 -14.26 -8.82
C PRO A 141 16.46 -15.28 -7.71
N GLN A 142 17.58 -15.18 -6.99
CA GLN A 142 17.90 -16.04 -5.85
C GLN A 142 17.33 -15.53 -4.52
N ARG A 143 16.85 -14.29 -4.50
CA ARG A 143 16.34 -13.63 -3.29
C ARG A 143 14.89 -13.19 -3.47
N ILE A 144 13.99 -14.17 -3.58
CA ILE A 144 12.54 -13.96 -3.68
C ILE A 144 11.88 -14.60 -2.47
N GLY A 145 11.30 -13.77 -1.61
CA GLY A 145 10.50 -14.19 -0.45
C GLY A 145 9.01 -14.02 -0.70
N VAL A 146 8.21 -14.62 0.14
CA VAL A 146 6.74 -14.53 0.09
C VAL A 146 6.19 -14.12 1.46
N ILE A 147 5.17 -13.27 1.44
CA ILE A 147 4.39 -12.88 2.63
C ILE A 147 2.91 -12.84 2.27
N GLY A 148 2.07 -12.84 3.27
CA GLY A 148 0.62 -12.70 3.08
C GLY A 148 -0.11 -12.55 4.40
N ASP A 149 -1.34 -12.11 4.33
CA ASP A 149 -2.24 -12.01 5.48
C ASP A 149 -3.45 -12.94 5.31
N SER A 150 -4.00 -13.46 6.41
CA SER A 150 -5.20 -14.28 6.41
C SER A 150 -5.13 -15.42 5.37
N ALA A 151 -6.07 -15.49 4.41
CA ALA A 151 -6.06 -16.47 3.31
C ALA A 151 -4.77 -16.39 2.47
N GLY A 152 -4.21 -15.18 2.26
CA GLY A 152 -2.92 -14.99 1.60
C GLY A 152 -1.75 -15.47 2.46
N GLY A 153 -1.85 -15.38 3.79
CA GLY A 153 -0.88 -15.95 4.72
C GLY A 153 -0.84 -17.47 4.65
N TYR A 154 -2.01 -18.10 4.53
CA TYR A 154 -2.09 -19.54 4.25
C TYR A 154 -1.39 -19.89 2.93
N LEU A 155 -1.66 -19.13 1.86
CA LEU A 155 -1.01 -19.33 0.57
C LEU A 155 0.51 -19.13 0.66
N ALA A 156 0.98 -18.09 1.37
CA ALA A 156 2.40 -17.84 1.55
C ALA A 156 3.13 -19.05 2.19
N GLN A 157 2.54 -19.64 3.22
CA GLN A 157 3.08 -20.85 3.88
C GLN A 157 3.13 -22.07 2.94
N MET A 158 2.17 -22.19 2.05
CA MET A 158 2.10 -23.33 1.10
C MET A 158 3.08 -23.18 -0.07
N VAL A 159 3.50 -21.96 -0.38
CA VAL A 159 4.42 -21.65 -1.51
C VAL A 159 5.88 -21.74 -1.06
N GLY A 160 6.18 -21.32 0.19
CA GLY A 160 7.52 -21.21 0.80
C GLY A 160 8.17 -22.52 1.25
#